data_204a6381f704361a3b30a3ebb778520c
#
_entry.id   204a6381f704361a3b30a3ebb778520c
#
_cell.length_a   1.000
_cell.length_b   1.000
_cell.length_c   1.000
_cell.angle_alpha   90.00
_cell.angle_beta   90.00
_cell.angle_gamma   90.00
#
_symmetry.space_group_name_H-M   'P 1'
#
loop_
_entity.id
_entity.type
_entity.pdbx_description
1 polymer ?
#
loop_
_entity_poly.entity_id
_entity_poly.type
_entity_poly.pdbx_seq_one_letter_code
_entity_poly.pdbx_strand_id
1 'polypeptide(L)'
;MKKVKIAKYTKEKNKEAWRVYREENRKRKYGIASNMAYITKEAWKSSKGLFIAMLGFIVMSTANSICLTYTDKFVIEFALRADSRLQWGLAAAAVIAGGQIAEFFVRVCNMYSDLVGKYGFSCYFFSRLMRKKMYLKYEKTEEPKINDMLQKAYTAADVISHNSLYIMGTTVIAALEIISFGGILSMLNPLLILIIGAPAVARYYINHHKMMWIWNMADNWQSYDRQLKYVTGIGTDSNFSSAKDIRIFGMQRWFESVFKRVFRNRLNWYEQQDEWSYRYDILGQIVGAAGNMAADIYVIWLVINGQIGAGDFVLYFNSIFMLSDAVNRWCEKISGYQWLSNNISYAREYFDLEDISVQKQGRPLPEGKCEIEFRNVSYTYSGAEKPTVKNISFKLRKGEKLAVVGLNGAGKTTLIKLMCGLYEPTEGEILLNGIPINELNRLEYYKLFSTVFQDIGVLPVTIAENISGRKIEETDLQRVYECMKKSGIYEKVMSLPEKENTRLCKTVYDDATELSGGQMQKLALAKALYKDAPILLLDEPTAALDPIAEQEMYLSYSKFAEEKSSVFISHRLASTRFCNRIILIKDGQIAEEGTHSELMRMGGKYAQLFNMQSSYYREESEKGGGESDL
;
A
#
# COMPACT_ATOMS: atom_id res chain seq x y z
N MET A 1 -21.92 2.40 35.18
CA MET A 1 -20.83 2.22 34.21
C MET A 1 -19.53 2.66 34.86
N LYS A 2 -18.61 1.73 35.18
CA LYS A 2 -17.32 2.08 35.78
C LYS A 2 -16.47 2.73 34.67
N LYS A 3 -16.17 4.04 34.80
CA LYS A 3 -15.11 4.69 34.03
C LYS A 3 -13.83 3.87 34.27
N VAL A 4 -13.30 3.28 33.22
CA VAL A 4 -11.97 2.69 33.29
C VAL A 4 -11.04 3.84 33.65
N LYS A 5 -10.53 3.85 34.87
CA LYS A 5 -9.49 4.80 35.29
C LYS A 5 -8.24 4.43 34.49
N ILE A 6 -8.07 5.11 33.34
CA ILE A 6 -6.80 5.04 32.62
C ILE A 6 -5.76 5.65 33.54
N ALA A 7 -4.70 4.91 33.78
CA ALA A 7 -3.65 5.28 34.72
C ALA A 7 -3.18 6.71 34.41
N LYS A 8 -3.19 7.60 35.45
CA LYS A 8 -2.62 8.93 35.34
C LYS A 8 -1.23 8.81 34.75
N TYR A 9 -1.06 9.40 33.60
CA TYR A 9 0.20 9.43 32.88
C TYR A 9 1.23 10.17 33.73
N THR A 10 2.18 9.45 34.28
CA THR A 10 3.18 10.03 35.18
C THR A 10 4.27 10.75 34.38
N LYS A 11 4.87 11.80 34.99
CA LYS A 11 6.02 12.55 34.41
C LYS A 11 7.17 11.64 33.95
N GLU A 12 7.30 10.44 34.53
CA GLU A 12 8.30 9.42 34.17
C GLU A 12 8.02 8.73 32.85
N LYS A 13 6.75 8.33 32.58
CA LYS A 13 6.36 7.77 31.30
C LYS A 13 6.53 8.76 30.15
N ASN A 14 6.34 10.05 30.39
CA ASN A 14 6.65 11.09 29.45
C ASN A 14 8.16 11.17 29.12
N LYS A 15 9.04 11.04 30.14
CA LYS A 15 10.50 11.04 29.91
C LYS A 15 10.96 9.80 29.14
N GLU A 16 10.36 8.64 29.42
CA GLU A 16 10.66 7.39 28.73
C GLU A 16 10.19 7.44 27.27
N ALA A 17 8.97 7.92 27.02
CA ALA A 17 8.46 8.16 25.67
C ALA A 17 9.34 9.16 24.89
N TRP A 18 9.84 10.22 25.53
CA TRP A 18 10.81 11.15 24.94
C TRP A 18 12.15 10.48 24.60
N ARG A 19 12.60 9.52 25.42
CA ARG A 19 13.84 8.78 25.15
C ARG A 19 13.66 7.86 23.96
N VAL A 20 12.57 7.08 23.93
CA VAL A 20 12.22 6.19 22.81
C VAL A 20 12.08 6.98 21.51
N TYR A 21 11.35 8.09 21.53
CA TYR A 21 11.20 8.96 20.35
C TYR A 21 12.54 9.48 19.82
N ARG A 22 13.45 9.93 20.70
CA ARG A 22 14.79 10.38 20.28
C ARG A 22 15.63 9.25 19.71
N GLU A 23 15.54 8.06 20.29
CA GLU A 23 16.25 6.88 19.82
C GLU A 23 15.72 6.40 18.47
N GLU A 24 14.42 6.41 18.26
CA GLU A 24 13.79 6.07 16.97
C GLU A 24 14.09 7.12 15.89
N ASN A 25 14.02 8.42 16.23
CA ASN A 25 14.41 9.47 15.28
C ASN A 25 15.91 9.44 14.92
N ARG A 26 16.79 9.03 15.85
CA ARG A 26 18.22 8.80 15.55
C ARG A 26 18.44 7.61 14.62
N LYS A 27 17.55 6.61 14.62
CA LYS A 27 17.63 5.41 13.77
C LYS A 27 17.03 5.62 12.39
N ARG A 28 16.37 6.76 12.12
CA ARG A 28 15.75 7.00 10.82
C ARG A 28 16.79 7.18 9.72
N LYS A 29 16.57 6.46 8.63
CA LYS A 29 17.44 6.49 7.44
C LYS A 29 17.46 7.87 6.77
N TYR A 30 16.37 8.64 6.89
CA TYR A 30 16.18 9.91 6.17
C TYR A 30 15.81 11.07 7.10
N GLY A 31 16.56 12.19 7.00
CA GLY A 31 16.26 13.43 7.72
C GLY A 31 15.22 14.30 7.00
N ILE A 32 14.66 15.30 7.71
CA ILE A 32 13.63 16.21 7.20
C ILE A 32 14.06 16.87 5.89
N ALA A 33 15.24 17.49 5.85
CA ALA A 33 15.75 18.18 4.66
C ALA A 33 15.88 17.24 3.45
N SER A 34 16.39 16.00 3.66
CA SER A 34 16.49 14.97 2.62
C SER A 34 15.11 14.56 2.09
N ASN A 35 14.13 14.45 2.97
CA ASN A 35 12.76 14.09 2.59
C ASN A 35 12.07 15.21 1.82
N MET A 36 12.26 16.47 2.22
CA MET A 36 11.72 17.62 1.49
C MET A 36 12.34 17.73 0.10
N ALA A 37 13.66 17.59 -0.01
CA ALA A 37 14.35 17.59 -1.31
C ALA A 37 13.89 16.43 -2.21
N TYR A 38 13.68 15.24 -1.64
CA TYR A 38 13.15 14.09 -2.36
C TYR A 38 11.76 14.39 -2.95
N ILE A 39 10.82 14.88 -2.12
CA ILE A 39 9.46 15.18 -2.56
C ILE A 39 9.43 16.29 -3.61
N THR A 40 10.22 17.33 -3.43
CA THR A 40 10.37 18.42 -4.40
C THR A 40 10.81 17.87 -5.77
N LYS A 41 11.81 17.00 -5.77
CA LYS A 41 12.30 16.34 -6.99
C LYS A 41 11.23 15.43 -7.64
N GLU A 42 10.50 14.66 -6.85
CA GLU A 42 9.46 13.76 -7.37
C GLU A 42 8.25 14.54 -7.90
N ALA A 43 7.84 15.63 -7.22
CA ALA A 43 6.79 16.51 -7.70
C ALA A 43 7.17 17.20 -9.03
N TRP A 44 8.41 17.65 -9.17
CA TRP A 44 8.93 18.21 -10.42
C TRP A 44 8.89 17.19 -11.57
N LYS A 45 9.22 15.92 -11.30
CA LYS A 45 9.13 14.85 -12.30
C LYS A 45 7.69 14.53 -12.69
N SER A 46 6.77 14.61 -11.73
CA SER A 46 5.35 14.33 -11.96
C SER A 46 4.71 15.42 -12.83
N SER A 47 4.90 16.69 -12.47
CA SER A 47 4.34 17.82 -13.20
C SER A 47 5.10 19.12 -12.94
N LYS A 48 5.71 19.69 -13.98
CA LYS A 48 6.34 21.03 -13.91
C LYS A 48 5.30 22.12 -13.66
N GLY A 49 4.09 21.97 -14.22
CA GLY A 49 3.00 22.94 -14.05
C GLY A 49 2.57 23.09 -12.59
N LEU A 50 2.64 22.02 -11.81
CA LEU A 50 2.34 22.04 -10.38
C LEU A 50 3.29 22.97 -9.60
N PHE A 51 4.56 22.99 -9.95
CA PHE A 51 5.56 23.91 -9.38
C PHE A 51 5.28 25.37 -9.74
N ILE A 52 4.94 25.62 -11.00
CA ILE A 52 4.61 26.99 -11.48
C ILE A 52 3.36 27.48 -10.73
N ALA A 53 2.34 26.63 -10.58
CA ALA A 53 1.14 26.97 -9.83
C ALA A 53 1.45 27.25 -8.35
N MET A 54 2.33 26.46 -7.72
CA MET A 54 2.77 26.68 -6.34
C MET A 54 3.50 28.03 -6.19
N LEU A 55 4.41 28.36 -7.09
CA LEU A 55 5.09 29.67 -7.08
C LEU A 55 4.11 30.82 -7.28
N GLY A 56 3.18 30.70 -8.23
CA GLY A 56 2.10 31.65 -8.44
C GLY A 56 1.23 31.83 -7.19
N PHE A 57 0.88 30.72 -6.54
CA PHE A 57 0.13 30.73 -5.29
C PHE A 57 0.87 31.47 -4.17
N ILE A 58 2.17 31.23 -3.99
CA ILE A 58 2.99 31.89 -2.98
C ILE A 58 3.02 33.42 -3.21
N VAL A 59 3.39 33.84 -4.42
CA VAL A 59 3.53 35.26 -4.75
C VAL A 59 2.19 36.00 -4.65
N MET A 60 1.14 35.44 -5.25
CA MET A 60 -0.17 36.08 -5.27
C MET A 60 -0.86 36.08 -3.90
N SER A 61 -0.68 35.02 -3.09
CA SER A 61 -1.22 35.00 -1.73
C SER A 61 -0.57 36.06 -0.84
N THR A 62 0.75 36.19 -0.90
CA THR A 62 1.47 37.24 -0.15
C THR A 62 1.07 38.63 -0.63
N ALA A 63 0.96 38.85 -1.93
CA ALA A 63 0.51 40.12 -2.51
C ALA A 63 -0.92 40.47 -2.07
N ASN A 64 -1.82 39.50 -2.06
CA ASN A 64 -3.20 39.68 -1.59
C ASN A 64 -3.25 40.10 -0.12
N SER A 65 -2.50 39.44 0.76
CA SER A 65 -2.42 39.79 2.20
C SER A 65 -1.95 41.25 2.40
N ILE A 66 -0.95 41.67 1.65
CA ILE A 66 -0.44 43.05 1.69
C ILE A 66 -1.50 44.03 1.19
N CYS A 67 -2.10 43.77 0.03
CA CYS A 67 -3.15 44.62 -0.54
C CYS A 67 -4.33 44.80 0.43
N LEU A 68 -4.80 43.74 1.03
CA LEU A 68 -5.89 43.80 2.00
C LEU A 68 -5.56 44.72 3.18
N THR A 69 -4.36 44.62 3.74
CA THR A 69 -3.92 45.43 4.87
C THR A 69 -3.81 46.93 4.52
N TYR A 70 -3.34 47.27 3.31
CA TYR A 70 -3.25 48.66 2.85
C TYR A 70 -4.59 49.25 2.38
N THR A 71 -5.56 48.42 2.00
CA THR A 71 -6.89 48.86 1.54
C THR A 71 -7.55 49.74 2.60
N ASP A 72 -7.58 49.28 3.84
CA ASP A 72 -8.25 49.98 4.94
C ASP A 72 -7.60 51.35 5.22
N LYS A 73 -6.27 51.43 5.16
CA LYS A 73 -5.53 52.69 5.28
C LYS A 73 -5.95 53.66 4.22
N PHE A 74 -5.91 53.28 2.95
CA PHE A 74 -6.20 54.18 1.83
C PHE A 74 -7.68 54.61 1.79
N VAL A 75 -8.61 53.74 2.18
CA VAL A 75 -10.03 54.09 2.30
C VAL A 75 -10.25 55.15 3.40
N ILE A 76 -9.59 55.02 4.54
CA ILE A 76 -9.68 56.01 5.63
C ILE A 76 -9.05 57.33 5.24
N GLU A 77 -7.87 57.33 4.65
CA GLU A 77 -7.23 58.57 4.13
C GLU A 77 -8.10 59.26 3.10
N PHE A 78 -8.75 58.52 2.17
CA PHE A 78 -9.74 59.04 1.22
C PHE A 78 -10.92 59.73 1.96
N ALA A 79 -11.40 59.15 3.04
CA ALA A 79 -12.54 59.70 3.78
C ALA A 79 -12.19 60.97 4.53
N LEU A 80 -10.98 61.03 5.12
CA LEU A 80 -10.57 62.09 6.05
C LEU A 80 -9.94 63.32 5.34
N ARG A 81 -9.20 63.16 4.24
CA ARG A 81 -8.44 64.22 3.59
C ARG A 81 -9.22 64.82 2.41
N ALA A 82 -9.92 65.95 2.68
CA ALA A 82 -10.72 66.66 1.71
C ALA A 82 -9.91 67.19 0.50
N ASP A 83 -8.69 67.67 0.77
CA ASP A 83 -7.85 68.37 -0.26
C ASP A 83 -7.17 67.41 -1.27
N SER A 84 -7.06 66.13 -0.98
CA SER A 84 -6.39 65.15 -1.81
C SER A 84 -7.25 63.89 -2.08
N ARG A 85 -8.57 64.01 -1.97
CA ARG A 85 -9.54 62.87 -2.14
C ARG A 85 -9.32 62.07 -3.41
N LEU A 86 -9.09 62.73 -4.56
CA LEU A 86 -8.91 62.05 -5.83
C LEU A 86 -7.67 61.11 -5.81
N GLN A 87 -6.56 61.57 -5.25
CA GLN A 87 -5.32 60.78 -5.17
C GLN A 87 -5.50 59.56 -4.25
N TRP A 88 -6.06 59.74 -3.05
CA TRP A 88 -6.33 58.66 -2.14
C TRP A 88 -7.40 57.70 -2.65
N GLY A 89 -8.42 58.21 -3.34
CA GLY A 89 -9.44 57.39 -3.98
C GLY A 89 -8.86 56.51 -5.11
N LEU A 90 -7.98 57.07 -5.94
CA LEU A 90 -7.29 56.31 -6.99
C LEU A 90 -6.34 55.26 -6.38
N ALA A 91 -5.62 55.60 -5.31
CA ALA A 91 -4.76 54.66 -4.60
C ALA A 91 -5.56 53.49 -3.97
N ALA A 92 -6.68 53.81 -3.30
CA ALA A 92 -7.58 52.81 -2.76
C ALA A 92 -8.13 51.87 -3.86
N ALA A 93 -8.61 52.47 -4.96
CA ALA A 93 -9.12 51.70 -6.09
C ALA A 93 -8.05 50.78 -6.73
N ALA A 94 -6.82 51.28 -6.87
CA ALA A 94 -5.71 50.49 -7.41
C ALA A 94 -5.34 49.30 -6.49
N VAL A 95 -5.30 49.52 -5.18
CA VAL A 95 -4.97 48.44 -4.20
C VAL A 95 -6.10 47.40 -4.11
N ILE A 96 -7.37 47.86 -4.12
CA ILE A 96 -8.51 46.95 -4.17
C ILE A 96 -8.48 46.11 -5.45
N ALA A 97 -8.28 46.73 -6.60
CA ALA A 97 -8.19 46.00 -7.86
C ALA A 97 -7.00 45.04 -7.89
N GLY A 98 -5.84 45.46 -7.39
CA GLY A 98 -4.66 44.58 -7.23
C GLY A 98 -4.94 43.37 -6.34
N GLY A 99 -5.61 43.59 -5.20
CA GLY A 99 -6.03 42.51 -4.29
C GLY A 99 -6.99 41.53 -4.94
N GLN A 100 -8.02 42.02 -5.66
CA GLN A 100 -8.96 41.16 -6.37
C GLN A 100 -8.29 40.35 -7.49
N ILE A 101 -7.36 40.94 -8.22
CA ILE A 101 -6.56 40.24 -9.25
C ILE A 101 -5.70 39.15 -8.56
N ALA A 102 -5.02 39.49 -7.47
CA ALA A 102 -4.19 38.54 -6.74
C ALA A 102 -5.04 37.36 -6.21
N GLU A 103 -6.20 37.65 -5.63
CA GLU A 103 -7.13 36.62 -5.14
C GLU A 103 -7.64 35.71 -6.26
N PHE A 104 -7.95 36.28 -7.43
CA PHE A 104 -8.32 35.49 -8.60
C PHE A 104 -7.22 34.50 -8.99
N PHE A 105 -5.97 34.96 -9.07
CA PHE A 105 -4.84 34.07 -9.37
C PHE A 105 -4.59 33.04 -8.27
N VAL A 106 -4.74 33.39 -6.99
CA VAL A 106 -4.69 32.44 -5.86
C VAL A 106 -5.69 31.32 -6.07
N ARG A 107 -6.94 31.63 -6.41
CA ARG A 107 -8.00 30.62 -6.66
C ARG A 107 -7.67 29.75 -7.86
N VAL A 108 -7.18 30.31 -8.96
CA VAL A 108 -6.77 29.56 -10.17
C VAL A 108 -5.60 28.61 -9.85
N CYS A 109 -4.58 29.10 -9.15
CA CYS A 109 -3.42 28.27 -8.75
C CYS A 109 -3.83 27.15 -7.80
N ASN A 110 -4.74 27.41 -6.84
CA ASN A 110 -5.26 26.39 -5.93
C ASN A 110 -6.07 25.34 -6.68
N MET A 111 -6.98 25.75 -7.57
CA MET A 111 -7.78 24.82 -8.38
C MET A 111 -6.87 23.92 -9.23
N TYR A 112 -5.84 24.46 -9.87
CA TYR A 112 -4.88 23.69 -10.64
C TYR A 112 -4.06 22.73 -9.73
N SER A 113 -3.61 23.20 -8.57
CA SER A 113 -2.87 22.39 -7.60
C SER A 113 -3.73 21.26 -7.02
N ASP A 114 -5.00 21.50 -6.77
CA ASP A 114 -5.94 20.46 -6.33
C ASP A 114 -6.16 19.40 -7.41
N LEU A 115 -6.38 19.84 -8.65
CA LEU A 115 -6.63 18.92 -9.76
C LEU A 115 -5.39 18.09 -10.12
N VAL A 116 -4.26 18.74 -10.36
CA VAL A 116 -3.02 18.08 -10.81
C VAL A 116 -2.24 17.48 -9.64
N GLY A 117 -2.19 18.15 -8.50
CA GLY A 117 -1.49 17.68 -7.31
C GLY A 117 -2.21 16.52 -6.65
N LYS A 118 -3.51 16.71 -6.37
CA LYS A 118 -4.33 15.72 -5.69
C LYS A 118 -4.45 14.41 -6.45
N TYR A 119 -4.73 14.49 -7.75
CA TYR A 119 -4.95 13.30 -8.58
C TYR A 119 -3.70 12.86 -9.34
N GLY A 120 -3.01 13.75 -10.01
CA GLY A 120 -1.84 13.42 -10.83
C GLY A 120 -0.65 12.92 -10.00
N PHE A 121 -0.34 13.63 -8.91
CA PHE A 121 0.77 13.25 -8.04
C PHE A 121 0.46 12.00 -7.21
N SER A 122 -0.82 11.80 -6.79
CA SER A 122 -1.28 10.55 -6.18
C SER A 122 -1.12 9.37 -7.13
N CYS A 123 -1.64 9.48 -8.36
CA CYS A 123 -1.48 8.44 -9.38
C CYS A 123 -0.01 8.10 -9.66
N TYR A 124 0.87 9.11 -9.69
CA TYR A 124 2.30 8.90 -9.86
C TYR A 124 2.90 8.05 -8.73
N PHE A 125 2.60 8.39 -7.46
CA PHE A 125 3.09 7.62 -6.30
C PHE A 125 2.50 6.22 -6.24
N PHE A 126 1.18 6.09 -6.42
CA PHE A 126 0.51 4.79 -6.41
C PHE A 126 1.02 3.87 -7.53
N SER A 127 1.24 4.41 -8.72
CA SER A 127 1.84 3.64 -9.83
C SER A 127 3.23 3.11 -9.48
N ARG A 128 4.05 3.91 -8.80
CA ARG A 128 5.38 3.49 -8.35
C ARG A 128 5.30 2.43 -7.24
N LEU A 129 4.38 2.57 -6.29
CA LEU A 129 4.16 1.57 -5.23
C LEU A 129 3.70 0.24 -5.82
N MET A 130 2.73 0.28 -6.75
CA MET A 130 2.24 -0.90 -7.46
C MET A 130 3.37 -1.57 -8.25
N ARG A 131 4.13 -0.78 -9.02
CA ARG A 131 5.28 -1.31 -9.75
C ARG A 131 6.29 -1.96 -8.79
N LYS A 132 6.63 -1.31 -7.68
CA LYS A 132 7.54 -1.86 -6.68
C LYS A 132 7.02 -3.19 -6.12
N LYS A 133 5.74 -3.27 -5.77
CA LYS A 133 5.11 -4.51 -5.29
C LYS A 133 5.21 -5.65 -6.30
N MET A 134 5.00 -5.35 -7.60
CA MET A 134 5.05 -6.38 -8.66
C MET A 134 6.47 -6.91 -8.91
N TYR A 135 7.50 -6.08 -8.65
CA TYR A 135 8.91 -6.46 -8.84
C TYR A 135 9.63 -6.83 -7.53
N LEU A 136 8.92 -6.82 -6.39
CA LEU A 136 9.50 -7.30 -5.13
C LEU A 136 9.68 -8.82 -5.20
N LYS A 137 10.68 -9.38 -4.51
CA LYS A 137 10.82 -10.83 -4.35
C LYS A 137 9.53 -11.40 -3.77
N TYR A 138 8.99 -12.46 -4.37
CA TYR A 138 7.68 -13.02 -3.99
C TYR A 138 7.63 -13.41 -2.51
N GLU A 139 8.69 -14.05 -2.01
CA GLU A 139 8.83 -14.42 -0.60
C GLU A 139 8.59 -13.23 0.36
N LYS A 140 9.17 -12.05 0.02
CA LYS A 140 8.98 -10.83 0.81
C LYS A 140 7.54 -10.32 0.79
N THR A 141 6.77 -10.60 -0.27
CA THR A 141 5.36 -10.16 -0.34
C THR A 141 4.45 -10.92 0.63
N GLU A 142 4.87 -12.10 1.09
CA GLU A 142 4.14 -12.90 2.07
C GLU A 142 4.52 -12.55 3.52
N GLU A 143 5.61 -11.79 3.75
CA GLU A 143 6.03 -11.38 5.08
C GLU A 143 5.09 -10.34 5.70
N PRO A 144 4.53 -10.58 6.91
CA PRO A 144 3.64 -9.62 7.58
C PRO A 144 4.28 -8.23 7.75
N LYS A 145 5.58 -8.19 8.06
CA LYS A 145 6.33 -6.94 8.21
C LYS A 145 6.37 -6.10 6.94
N ILE A 146 6.57 -6.74 5.78
CA ILE A 146 6.60 -6.06 4.48
C ILE A 146 5.20 -5.60 4.09
N ASN A 147 4.16 -6.38 4.40
CA ASN A 147 2.78 -5.96 4.18
C ASN A 147 2.42 -4.76 5.06
N ASP A 148 2.88 -4.71 6.32
CA ASP A 148 2.73 -3.51 7.18
C ASP A 148 3.46 -2.30 6.59
N MET A 149 4.69 -2.47 6.08
CA MET A 149 5.43 -1.40 5.40
C MET A 149 4.69 -0.91 4.15
N LEU A 150 4.12 -1.80 3.36
CA LEU A 150 3.32 -1.45 2.19
C LEU A 150 2.08 -0.64 2.59
N GLN A 151 1.34 -1.06 3.61
CA GLN A 151 0.17 -0.32 4.10
C GLN A 151 0.56 1.10 4.59
N LYS A 152 1.67 1.21 5.32
CA LYS A 152 2.22 2.51 5.72
C LYS A 152 2.62 3.36 4.52
N ALA A 153 3.24 2.77 3.50
CA ALA A 153 3.62 3.47 2.27
C ALA A 153 2.41 3.92 1.45
N TYR A 154 1.32 3.15 1.39
CA TYR A 154 0.06 3.56 0.76
C TYR A 154 -0.58 4.76 1.48
N THR A 155 -0.70 4.69 2.81
CA THR A 155 -1.22 5.82 3.60
C THR A 155 -0.32 7.04 3.44
N ALA A 156 1.00 6.84 3.43
CA ALA A 156 1.97 7.90 3.21
C ALA A 156 1.84 8.53 1.82
N ALA A 157 1.61 7.76 0.76
CA ALA A 157 1.45 8.28 -0.58
C ALA A 157 0.25 9.23 -0.71
N ASP A 158 -0.86 8.91 -0.04
CA ASP A 158 -2.04 9.77 0.03
C ASP A 158 -1.72 11.09 0.77
N VAL A 159 -1.12 11.00 1.96
CA VAL A 159 -0.67 12.15 2.73
C VAL A 159 0.31 13.04 1.96
N ILE A 160 1.30 12.43 1.30
CA ILE A 160 2.33 13.13 0.55
C ILE A 160 1.71 13.93 -0.60
N SER A 161 0.84 13.32 -1.38
CA SER A 161 0.25 13.94 -2.55
C SER A 161 -0.68 15.10 -2.20
N HIS A 162 -1.41 15.02 -1.09
CA HIS A 162 -2.36 16.05 -0.69
C HIS A 162 -1.72 17.19 0.11
N ASN A 163 -0.72 16.90 0.94
CA ASN A 163 -0.26 17.83 1.95
C ASN A 163 1.15 18.39 1.72
N SER A 164 2.02 17.69 0.96
CA SER A 164 3.43 18.05 0.92
C SER A 164 3.68 19.45 0.33
N LEU A 165 3.19 19.70 -0.86
CA LEU A 165 3.39 20.99 -1.54
C LEU A 165 2.60 22.11 -0.88
N TYR A 166 1.41 21.82 -0.36
CA TYR A 166 0.61 22.78 0.39
C TYR A 166 1.32 23.23 1.68
N ILE A 167 1.85 22.31 2.48
CA ILE A 167 2.62 22.64 3.69
C ILE A 167 3.86 23.48 3.32
N MET A 168 4.60 23.09 2.28
CA MET A 168 5.77 23.84 1.83
C MET A 168 5.41 25.25 1.36
N GLY A 169 4.40 25.37 0.50
CA GLY A 169 3.95 26.66 -0.03
C GLY A 169 3.45 27.61 1.07
N THR A 170 2.57 27.11 1.95
CA THR A 170 2.02 27.93 3.05
C THR A 170 3.08 28.32 4.10
N THR A 171 4.14 27.53 4.27
CA THR A 171 5.27 27.91 5.13
C THR A 171 6.06 29.06 4.54
N VAL A 172 6.31 29.04 3.23
CA VAL A 172 6.99 30.14 2.53
C VAL A 172 6.14 31.43 2.55
N ILE A 173 4.82 31.31 2.32
CA ILE A 173 3.90 32.44 2.44
C ILE A 173 4.00 33.05 3.84
N ALA A 174 3.87 32.24 4.89
CA ALA A 174 3.96 32.74 6.26
C ALA A 174 5.30 33.41 6.55
N ALA A 175 6.42 32.91 6.03
CA ALA A 175 7.73 33.55 6.17
C ALA A 175 7.80 34.90 5.44
N LEU A 176 7.26 35.00 4.22
CA LEU A 176 7.19 36.27 3.46
C LEU A 176 6.28 37.29 4.15
N GLU A 177 5.16 36.85 4.73
CA GLU A 177 4.26 37.70 5.50
C GLU A 177 4.92 38.20 6.80
N ILE A 178 5.68 37.36 7.51
CA ILE A 178 6.47 37.77 8.69
C ILE A 178 7.47 38.85 8.31
N ILE A 179 8.18 38.71 7.20
CA ILE A 179 9.13 39.72 6.71
C ILE A 179 8.39 41.02 6.34
N SER A 180 7.27 40.92 5.62
CA SER A 180 6.51 42.09 5.13
C SER A 180 5.88 42.87 6.29
N PHE A 181 5.10 42.21 7.15
CA PHE A 181 4.41 42.87 8.26
C PHE A 181 5.37 43.25 9.41
N GLY A 182 6.40 42.43 9.67
CA GLY A 182 7.49 42.79 10.56
C GLY A 182 8.24 44.05 10.08
N GLY A 183 8.48 44.17 8.78
CA GLY A 183 9.05 45.39 8.17
C GLY A 183 8.16 46.62 8.37
N ILE A 184 6.85 46.50 8.10
CA ILE A 184 5.89 47.60 8.33
C ILE A 184 5.89 48.04 9.79
N LEU A 185 5.83 47.11 10.74
CA LEU A 185 5.81 47.43 12.16
C LEU A 185 7.16 47.97 12.67
N SER A 186 8.28 47.54 12.12
CA SER A 186 9.62 48.02 12.47
C SER A 186 9.83 49.48 12.09
N MET A 187 9.16 49.96 11.05
CA MET A 187 9.19 51.38 10.64
C MET A 187 8.53 52.29 11.68
N LEU A 188 7.52 51.79 12.44
CA LEU A 188 6.91 52.55 13.53
C LEU A 188 7.78 52.46 14.80
N ASN A 189 7.99 51.26 15.28
CA ASN A 189 8.85 51.00 16.45
C ASN A 189 9.30 49.54 16.51
N PRO A 190 10.61 49.25 16.48
CA PRO A 190 11.14 47.88 16.58
C PRO A 190 10.70 47.13 17.85
N LEU A 191 10.30 47.83 18.91
CA LEU A 191 9.80 47.22 20.13
C LEU A 191 8.54 46.38 19.90
N LEU A 192 7.70 46.75 18.93
CA LEU A 192 6.51 45.98 18.56
C LEU A 192 6.85 44.55 18.12
N ILE A 193 7.97 44.36 17.44
CA ILE A 193 8.43 43.01 17.04
C ILE A 193 8.71 42.15 18.28
N LEU A 194 9.28 42.72 19.33
CA LEU A 194 9.53 41.99 20.58
C LEU A 194 8.23 41.70 21.33
N ILE A 195 7.29 42.65 21.38
CA ILE A 195 5.98 42.48 22.03
C ILE A 195 5.17 41.33 21.38
N ILE A 196 5.22 41.20 20.05
CA ILE A 196 4.52 40.15 19.31
C ILE A 196 5.35 38.87 19.26
N GLY A 197 6.66 38.97 19.12
CA GLY A 197 7.57 37.83 18.97
C GLY A 197 7.71 36.97 20.22
N ALA A 198 7.73 37.59 21.43
CA ALA A 198 7.87 36.82 22.66
C ALA A 198 6.68 35.88 22.95
N PRO A 199 5.41 36.31 22.84
CA PRO A 199 4.24 35.41 22.87
C PRO A 199 4.25 34.34 21.77
N ALA A 200 4.71 34.68 20.59
CA ALA A 200 4.82 33.74 19.46
C ALA A 200 5.81 32.60 19.76
N VAL A 201 6.97 32.91 20.33
CA VAL A 201 7.95 31.91 20.80
C VAL A 201 7.34 31.01 21.88
N ALA A 202 6.66 31.61 22.87
CA ALA A 202 5.98 30.85 23.91
C ALA A 202 4.93 29.90 23.34
N ARG A 203 4.13 30.38 22.37
CA ARG A 203 3.11 29.59 21.68
C ARG A 203 3.72 28.46 20.84
N TYR A 204 4.89 28.69 20.21
CA TYR A 204 5.63 27.62 19.55
C TYR A 204 5.97 26.48 20.52
N TYR A 205 6.50 26.78 21.70
CA TYR A 205 6.82 25.74 22.69
C TYR A 205 5.56 25.00 23.18
N ILE A 206 4.47 25.75 23.40
CA ILE A 206 3.16 25.15 23.77
C ILE A 206 2.70 24.15 22.69
N ASN A 207 2.69 24.58 21.44
CA ASN A 207 2.27 23.74 20.32
C ASN A 207 3.22 22.56 20.08
N HIS A 208 4.53 22.78 20.20
CA HIS A 208 5.53 21.72 20.14
C HIS A 208 5.29 20.64 21.20
N HIS A 209 5.01 21.05 22.46
CA HIS A 209 4.67 20.12 23.53
C HIS A 209 3.38 19.33 23.25
N LYS A 210 2.33 19.99 22.74
CA LYS A 210 1.09 19.35 22.29
C LYS A 210 1.36 18.26 21.26
N MET A 211 2.07 18.60 20.18
CA MET A 211 2.37 17.69 19.09
C MET A 211 3.20 16.49 19.56
N MET A 212 4.20 16.73 20.39
CA MET A 212 5.04 15.65 20.93
C MET A 212 4.24 14.66 21.78
N TRP A 213 3.26 15.14 22.55
CA TRP A 213 2.39 14.26 23.32
C TRP A 213 1.55 13.37 22.39
N ILE A 214 0.92 13.94 21.35
CA ILE A 214 0.14 13.20 20.35
C ILE A 214 1.00 12.08 19.72
N TRP A 215 2.23 12.39 19.34
CA TRP A 215 3.14 11.45 18.71
C TRP A 215 3.54 10.30 19.63
N ASN A 216 3.86 10.61 20.88
CA ASN A 216 4.23 9.59 21.87
C ASN A 216 3.07 8.65 22.21
N MET A 217 1.83 9.09 21.99
CA MET A 217 0.64 8.30 22.23
C MET A 217 0.20 7.48 21.00
N ALA A 218 0.72 7.80 19.82
CA ALA A 218 0.28 7.16 18.56
C ALA A 218 0.34 5.63 18.59
N ASP A 219 1.40 5.07 19.16
CA ASP A 219 1.58 3.62 19.26
C ASP A 219 0.50 2.92 20.11
N ASN A 220 -0.04 3.62 21.11
CA ASN A 220 -1.06 3.05 22.00
C ASN A 220 -2.40 2.82 21.29
N TRP A 221 -2.77 3.64 20.30
CA TRP A 221 -4.03 3.48 19.57
C TRP A 221 -3.90 2.78 18.22
N GLN A 222 -2.68 2.64 17.64
CA GLN A 222 -2.47 1.93 16.37
C GLN A 222 -3.01 0.49 16.39
N SER A 223 -2.90 -0.20 17.52
CA SER A 223 -3.46 -1.54 17.69
C SER A 223 -4.99 -1.55 17.58
N TYR A 224 -5.65 -0.52 18.14
CA TYR A 224 -7.10 -0.37 18.05
C TYR A 224 -7.54 0.05 16.64
N ASP A 225 -6.75 0.86 15.93
CA ASP A 225 -7.01 1.23 14.53
C ASP A 225 -6.96 -0.02 13.62
N ARG A 226 -5.99 -0.92 13.83
CA ARG A 226 -5.94 -2.20 13.13
C ARG A 226 -7.15 -3.09 13.45
N GLN A 227 -7.50 -3.21 14.73
CA GLN A 227 -8.67 -3.98 15.15
C GLN A 227 -9.95 -3.39 14.55
N LEU A 228 -10.11 -2.07 14.59
CA LEU A 228 -11.26 -1.38 14.04
C LEU A 228 -11.37 -1.59 12.52
N LYS A 229 -10.27 -1.43 11.79
CA LYS A 229 -10.21 -1.69 10.34
C LYS A 229 -10.60 -3.13 10.01
N TYR A 230 -10.13 -4.10 10.79
CA TYR A 230 -10.49 -5.51 10.61
C TYR A 230 -11.98 -5.74 10.85
N VAL A 231 -12.52 -5.26 11.98
CA VAL A 231 -13.93 -5.45 12.35
C VAL A 231 -14.87 -4.69 11.40
N THR A 232 -14.50 -3.49 10.92
CA THR A 232 -15.29 -2.77 9.91
C THR A 232 -15.22 -3.48 8.55
N GLY A 233 -14.07 -4.01 8.16
CA GLY A 233 -13.91 -4.82 6.95
C GLY A 233 -14.85 -6.01 6.92
N ILE A 234 -15.01 -6.71 8.05
CA ILE A 234 -15.98 -7.81 8.20
C ILE A 234 -17.42 -7.37 7.85
N GLY A 235 -17.80 -6.16 8.22
CA GLY A 235 -19.14 -5.64 7.97
C GLY A 235 -19.35 -5.05 6.57
N THR A 236 -18.30 -4.63 5.89
CA THR A 236 -18.36 -3.83 4.65
C THR A 236 -17.77 -4.52 3.42
N ASP A 237 -16.94 -5.55 3.60
CA ASP A 237 -16.30 -6.25 2.50
C ASP A 237 -17.26 -7.28 1.86
N SER A 238 -17.55 -7.09 0.56
CA SER A 238 -18.43 -7.97 -0.23
C SER A 238 -17.90 -9.41 -0.35
N ASN A 239 -16.61 -9.62 -0.24
CA ASN A 239 -15.95 -10.93 -0.31
C ASN A 239 -15.80 -11.62 1.03
N PHE A 240 -16.45 -11.10 2.07
CA PHE A 240 -16.24 -11.60 3.41
C PHE A 240 -16.89 -12.97 3.63
N SER A 241 -16.10 -14.02 3.64
CA SER A 241 -16.53 -15.40 3.82
C SER A 241 -17.33 -15.64 5.12
N SER A 242 -17.04 -14.89 6.17
CA SER A 242 -17.71 -15.01 7.46
C SER A 242 -19.11 -14.38 7.54
N ALA A 243 -19.55 -13.66 6.51
CA ALA A 243 -20.90 -13.04 6.51
C ALA A 243 -22.01 -14.11 6.60
N LYS A 244 -21.82 -15.26 5.96
CA LYS A 244 -22.73 -16.42 6.05
C LYS A 244 -22.71 -17.04 7.44
N ASP A 245 -21.54 -17.19 8.05
CA ASP A 245 -21.38 -17.80 9.37
C ASP A 245 -22.02 -16.92 10.45
N ILE A 246 -21.80 -15.61 10.41
CA ILE A 246 -22.45 -14.65 11.31
C ILE A 246 -23.98 -14.79 11.26
N ARG A 247 -24.56 -15.02 10.07
CA ARG A 247 -26.03 -15.19 9.91
C ARG A 247 -26.51 -16.54 10.38
N ILE A 248 -25.84 -17.64 9.96
CA ILE A 248 -26.26 -19.02 10.29
C ILE A 248 -26.13 -19.28 11.79
N PHE A 249 -25.04 -18.80 12.40
CA PHE A 249 -24.82 -19.01 13.85
C PHE A 249 -25.46 -17.93 14.73
N GLY A 250 -26.25 -17.00 14.17
CA GLY A 250 -26.96 -15.97 14.93
C GLY A 250 -26.02 -15.01 15.69
N MET A 251 -24.80 -14.75 15.16
CA MET A 251 -23.74 -14.01 15.84
C MET A 251 -23.85 -12.48 15.71
N GLN A 252 -24.91 -11.94 15.10
CA GLN A 252 -25.04 -10.51 14.79
C GLN A 252 -24.91 -9.63 16.03
N ARG A 253 -25.67 -9.96 17.11
CA ARG A 253 -25.63 -9.19 18.37
C ARG A 253 -24.26 -9.27 19.06
N TRP A 254 -23.67 -10.46 19.03
CA TRP A 254 -22.34 -10.65 19.60
C TRP A 254 -21.30 -9.83 18.82
N PHE A 255 -21.32 -9.90 17.49
CA PHE A 255 -20.38 -9.18 16.64
C PHE A 255 -20.54 -7.66 16.79
N GLU A 256 -21.78 -7.15 16.86
CA GLU A 256 -22.08 -5.75 17.17
C GLU A 256 -21.48 -5.34 18.54
N SER A 257 -21.54 -6.22 19.53
CA SER A 257 -20.94 -5.96 20.84
C SER A 257 -19.41 -5.87 20.77
N VAL A 258 -18.76 -6.71 19.94
CA VAL A 258 -17.32 -6.66 19.67
C VAL A 258 -16.94 -5.35 18.99
N PHE A 259 -17.66 -4.98 17.93
CA PHE A 259 -17.45 -3.70 17.25
C PHE A 259 -17.57 -2.51 18.23
N LYS A 260 -18.65 -2.43 18.98
CA LYS A 260 -18.87 -1.37 19.98
C LYS A 260 -17.78 -1.31 21.03
N ARG A 261 -17.22 -2.46 21.43
CA ARG A 261 -16.11 -2.53 22.40
C ARG A 261 -14.82 -1.96 21.81
N VAL A 262 -14.43 -2.40 20.60
CA VAL A 262 -13.24 -1.92 19.91
C VAL A 262 -13.35 -0.42 19.62
N PHE A 263 -14.50 0.00 19.08
CA PHE A 263 -14.77 1.41 18.80
C PHE A 263 -14.70 2.28 20.06
N ARG A 264 -15.30 1.82 21.17
CA ARG A 264 -15.24 2.55 22.46
C ARG A 264 -13.82 2.70 22.99
N ASN A 265 -13.00 1.64 22.87
CA ASN A 265 -11.60 1.73 23.26
C ASN A 265 -10.84 2.77 22.44
N ARG A 266 -11.11 2.85 21.11
CA ARG A 266 -10.52 3.88 20.25
C ARG A 266 -11.06 5.28 20.57
N LEU A 267 -12.36 5.39 20.81
CA LEU A 267 -13.00 6.66 21.17
C LEU A 267 -12.43 7.26 22.47
N ASN A 268 -12.16 6.44 23.47
CA ASN A 268 -11.51 6.90 24.72
C ASN A 268 -10.15 7.56 24.46
N TRP A 269 -9.40 7.09 23.44
CA TRP A 269 -8.14 7.71 23.06
C TRP A 269 -8.36 9.02 22.27
N TYR A 270 -9.38 9.10 21.42
CA TYR A 270 -9.75 10.36 20.77
C TYR A 270 -10.14 11.42 21.79
N GLU A 271 -11.01 11.07 22.77
CA GLU A 271 -11.40 11.98 23.84
C GLU A 271 -10.20 12.52 24.64
N GLN A 272 -9.23 11.67 24.95
CA GLN A 272 -8.00 12.10 25.63
C GLN A 272 -7.13 12.99 24.76
N GLN A 273 -6.96 12.65 23.50
CA GLN A 273 -6.18 13.45 22.55
C GLN A 273 -6.81 14.84 22.38
N ASP A 274 -8.13 14.89 22.22
CA ASP A 274 -8.86 16.14 22.04
C ASP A 274 -8.82 16.99 23.32
N GLU A 275 -8.99 16.38 24.51
CA GLU A 275 -8.89 17.10 25.79
C GLU A 275 -7.50 17.72 25.98
N TRP A 276 -6.43 17.00 25.67
CA TRP A 276 -5.07 17.53 25.72
C TRP A 276 -4.84 18.62 24.68
N SER A 277 -5.18 18.38 23.43
CA SER A 277 -5.06 19.36 22.36
C SER A 277 -5.79 20.65 22.71
N TYR A 278 -7.02 20.54 23.17
CA TYR A 278 -7.86 21.68 23.52
C TYR A 278 -7.25 22.54 24.66
N ARG A 279 -6.70 21.91 25.71
CA ARG A 279 -6.03 22.63 26.80
C ARG A 279 -4.82 23.45 26.33
N TYR A 280 -3.98 22.86 25.47
CA TYR A 280 -2.83 23.55 24.90
C TYR A 280 -3.24 24.63 23.91
N ASP A 281 -4.30 24.41 23.13
CA ASP A 281 -4.80 25.39 22.18
C ASP A 281 -5.38 26.61 22.90
N ILE A 282 -6.16 26.42 23.95
CA ILE A 282 -6.66 27.52 24.80
C ILE A 282 -5.48 28.30 25.38
N LEU A 283 -4.50 27.63 26.01
CA LEU A 283 -3.33 28.29 26.56
C LEU A 283 -2.57 29.11 25.51
N GLY A 284 -2.37 28.52 24.32
CA GLY A 284 -1.74 29.20 23.19
C GLY A 284 -2.52 30.44 22.72
N GLN A 285 -3.86 30.35 22.67
CA GLN A 285 -4.71 31.49 22.32
C GLN A 285 -4.67 32.61 23.34
N ILE A 286 -4.69 32.28 24.64
CA ILE A 286 -4.57 33.28 25.72
C ILE A 286 -3.23 34.02 25.60
N VAL A 287 -2.12 33.30 25.43
CA VAL A 287 -0.78 33.89 25.29
C VAL A 287 -0.70 34.79 24.05
N GLY A 288 -1.25 34.35 22.91
CA GLY A 288 -1.28 35.14 21.69
C GLY A 288 -2.14 36.40 21.81
N ALA A 289 -3.34 36.27 22.39
CA ALA A 289 -4.24 37.40 22.62
C ALA A 289 -3.63 38.46 23.56
N ALA A 290 -2.94 38.02 24.60
CA ALA A 290 -2.26 38.94 25.51
C ALA A 290 -1.16 39.75 24.79
N GLY A 291 -0.40 39.12 23.89
CA GLY A 291 0.61 39.80 23.10
C GLY A 291 0.01 40.80 22.10
N ASN A 292 -1.03 40.40 21.38
CA ASN A 292 -1.73 41.30 20.45
C ASN A 292 -2.33 42.50 21.20
N MET A 293 -3.03 42.25 22.32
CA MET A 293 -3.63 43.32 23.13
C MET A 293 -2.57 44.31 23.67
N ALA A 294 -1.40 43.84 24.09
CA ALA A 294 -0.32 44.71 24.51
C ALA A 294 0.20 45.58 23.34
N ALA A 295 0.35 45.02 22.14
CA ALA A 295 0.74 45.77 20.96
C ALA A 295 -0.34 46.78 20.53
N ASP A 296 -1.62 46.40 20.56
CA ASP A 296 -2.74 47.26 20.21
C ASP A 296 -2.86 48.46 21.20
N ILE A 297 -2.72 48.21 22.50
CA ILE A 297 -2.70 49.28 23.52
C ILE A 297 -1.55 50.24 23.25
N TYR A 298 -0.37 49.75 22.89
CA TYR A 298 0.76 50.62 22.58
C TYR A 298 0.49 51.49 21.34
N VAL A 299 -0.10 50.94 20.28
CA VAL A 299 -0.44 51.71 19.07
C VAL A 299 -1.55 52.73 19.37
N ILE A 300 -2.57 52.39 20.18
CA ILE A 300 -3.59 53.32 20.64
C ILE A 300 -2.95 54.48 21.42
N TRP A 301 -1.99 54.21 22.31
CA TRP A 301 -1.25 55.22 23.04
C TRP A 301 -0.50 56.21 22.14
N LEU A 302 0.09 55.72 21.01
CA LEU A 302 0.73 56.57 19.99
C LEU A 302 -0.27 57.48 19.28
N VAL A 303 -1.49 57.03 19.01
CA VAL A 303 -2.56 57.86 18.44
C VAL A 303 -2.97 58.98 19.42
N ILE A 304 -3.19 58.65 20.70
CA ILE A 304 -3.59 59.61 21.71
C ILE A 304 -2.54 60.71 21.87
N ASN A 305 -1.26 60.37 21.71
CA ASN A 305 -0.15 61.33 21.78
C ASN A 305 0.07 62.07 20.44
N GLY A 306 -0.78 61.87 19.43
CA GLY A 306 -0.70 62.58 18.14
C GLY A 306 0.51 62.18 17.28
N GLN A 307 1.16 61.03 17.55
CA GLN A 307 2.36 60.58 16.85
C GLN A 307 2.03 59.88 15.50
N ILE A 308 0.82 59.32 15.38
CA ILE A 308 0.34 58.65 14.20
C ILE A 308 -1.09 59.09 13.84
N GLY A 309 -1.39 59.15 12.54
CA GLY A 309 -2.72 59.47 12.01
C GLY A 309 -3.68 58.27 12.03
N ALA A 310 -4.98 58.54 11.76
CA ALA A 310 -6.01 57.50 11.78
C ALA A 310 -5.79 56.41 10.70
N GLY A 311 -5.33 56.76 9.51
CA GLY A 311 -5.01 55.81 8.45
C GLY A 311 -3.83 54.90 8.83
N ASP A 312 -2.79 55.50 9.44
CA ASP A 312 -1.63 54.73 9.92
C ASP A 312 -1.99 53.84 11.12
N PHE A 313 -2.88 54.30 11.99
CA PHE A 313 -3.40 53.50 13.09
C PHE A 313 -4.00 52.15 12.57
N VAL A 314 -4.89 52.23 11.57
CA VAL A 314 -5.54 51.03 11.04
C VAL A 314 -4.53 50.13 10.33
N LEU A 315 -3.56 50.72 9.60
CA LEU A 315 -2.49 49.95 8.98
C LEU A 315 -1.68 49.15 10.02
N TYR A 316 -1.26 49.79 11.12
CA TYR A 316 -0.46 49.12 12.15
C TYR A 316 -1.28 48.12 12.96
N PHE A 317 -2.54 48.42 13.27
CA PHE A 317 -3.47 47.53 13.95
C PHE A 317 -3.69 46.24 13.14
N ASN A 318 -3.99 46.35 11.85
CA ASN A 318 -4.13 45.21 10.98
C ASN A 318 -2.79 44.44 10.81
N SER A 319 -1.67 45.15 10.74
CA SER A 319 -0.34 44.53 10.63
C SER A 319 0.05 43.72 11.85
N ILE A 320 -0.36 44.14 13.08
CA ILE A 320 -0.18 43.36 14.31
C ILE A 320 -0.89 42.03 14.22
N PHE A 321 -2.17 42.05 13.82
CA PHE A 321 -2.96 40.84 13.62
C PHE A 321 -2.35 39.91 12.57
N MET A 322 -2.00 40.44 11.38
CA MET A 322 -1.42 39.69 10.29
C MET A 322 -0.06 39.09 10.63
N LEU A 323 0.82 39.83 11.34
CA LEU A 323 2.10 39.31 11.81
C LEU A 323 1.91 38.19 12.82
N SER A 324 1.03 38.37 13.81
CA SER A 324 0.73 37.35 14.83
C SER A 324 0.19 36.08 14.18
N ASP A 325 -0.73 36.20 13.21
CA ASP A 325 -1.30 35.06 12.49
C ASP A 325 -0.26 34.36 11.60
N ALA A 326 0.58 35.12 10.86
CA ALA A 326 1.66 34.56 10.06
C ALA A 326 2.68 33.77 10.90
N VAL A 327 3.08 34.29 12.07
CA VAL A 327 3.97 33.57 12.98
C VAL A 327 3.32 32.29 13.52
N ASN A 328 2.02 32.34 13.87
CA ASN A 328 1.28 31.16 14.31
C ASN A 328 1.23 30.09 13.22
N ARG A 329 0.85 30.46 11.98
CA ARG A 329 0.85 29.54 10.84
C ARG A 329 2.23 28.93 10.60
N TRP A 330 3.28 29.73 10.66
CA TRP A 330 4.66 29.27 10.47
C TRP A 330 5.07 28.24 11.53
N CYS A 331 4.77 28.49 12.80
CA CYS A 331 5.04 27.57 13.92
C CYS A 331 4.26 26.23 13.78
N GLU A 332 3.00 26.29 13.37
CA GLU A 332 2.18 25.10 13.12
C GLU A 332 2.74 24.26 11.98
N LYS A 333 3.15 24.90 10.88
CA LYS A 333 3.71 24.21 9.71
C LYS A 333 5.07 23.57 9.99
N ILE A 334 5.93 24.20 10.78
CA ILE A 334 7.20 23.58 11.20
C ILE A 334 6.95 22.26 11.93
N SER A 335 5.96 22.22 12.83
CA SER A 335 5.56 20.98 13.49
C SER A 335 5.03 19.94 12.49
N GLY A 336 4.32 20.38 11.46
CA GLY A 336 3.82 19.54 10.36
C GLY A 336 4.92 18.90 9.51
N TYR A 337 6.09 19.53 9.37
CA TYR A 337 7.21 18.95 8.61
C TYR A 337 7.74 17.66 9.20
N GLN A 338 7.74 17.50 10.50
CA GLN A 338 8.17 16.25 11.13
C GLN A 338 7.20 15.11 10.77
N TRP A 339 5.90 15.37 10.86
CA TRP A 339 4.87 14.40 10.47
C TRP A 339 4.96 14.03 9.00
N LEU A 340 5.10 15.03 8.12
CA LEU A 340 5.28 14.80 6.68
C LEU A 340 6.55 14.01 6.38
N SER A 341 7.67 14.36 7.03
CA SER A 341 8.96 13.66 6.87
C SER A 341 8.86 12.19 7.27
N ASN A 342 8.10 11.87 8.31
CA ASN A 342 7.88 10.49 8.72
C ASN A 342 7.13 9.69 7.65
N ASN A 343 6.06 10.25 7.10
CA ASN A 343 5.31 9.61 6.02
C ASN A 343 6.19 9.41 4.78
N ILE A 344 6.99 10.40 4.41
CA ILE A 344 7.94 10.28 3.29
C ILE A 344 8.96 9.16 3.56
N SER A 345 9.45 9.05 4.78
CA SER A 345 10.39 7.98 5.16
C SER A 345 9.78 6.60 4.98
N TYR A 346 8.52 6.36 5.38
CA TYR A 346 7.83 5.08 5.15
C TYR A 346 7.74 4.72 3.67
N ALA A 347 7.40 5.68 2.81
CA ALA A 347 7.37 5.43 1.38
C ALA A 347 8.76 5.14 0.80
N ARG A 348 9.79 5.89 1.22
CA ARG A 348 11.17 5.71 0.75
C ARG A 348 11.76 4.39 1.22
N GLU A 349 11.57 4.00 2.48
CA GLU A 349 12.03 2.73 3.03
C GLU A 349 11.41 1.54 2.27
N TYR A 350 10.13 1.65 1.89
CA TYR A 350 9.51 0.64 1.03
C TYR A 350 10.12 0.61 -0.38
N PHE A 351 10.42 1.78 -0.97
CA PHE A 351 11.09 1.84 -2.28
C PHE A 351 12.53 1.32 -2.26
N ASP A 352 13.20 1.37 -1.11
CA ASP A 352 14.57 0.87 -0.94
C ASP A 352 14.66 -0.67 -0.84
N LEU A 353 13.55 -1.37 -0.64
CA LEU A 353 13.56 -2.82 -0.64
C LEU A 353 14.13 -3.33 -1.96
N GLU A 354 14.93 -4.38 -1.90
CA GLU A 354 15.43 -5.04 -3.10
C GLU A 354 14.29 -5.62 -3.93
N ASP A 355 14.35 -5.43 -5.24
CA ASP A 355 13.41 -6.02 -6.18
C ASP A 355 14.13 -6.89 -7.23
N ILE A 356 13.38 -7.76 -7.88
CA ILE A 356 13.91 -8.68 -8.88
C ILE A 356 14.41 -7.98 -10.16
N SER A 357 14.12 -6.68 -10.33
CA SER A 357 14.64 -5.92 -11.49
C SER A 357 16.14 -5.65 -11.39
N VAL A 358 16.70 -5.66 -10.17
CA VAL A 358 18.15 -5.59 -9.95
C VAL A 358 18.83 -6.85 -10.49
N GLN A 359 18.14 -8.00 -10.46
CA GLN A 359 18.63 -9.27 -11.02
C GLN A 359 18.52 -9.36 -12.56
N LYS A 360 18.10 -8.28 -13.26
CA LYS A 360 18.21 -8.21 -14.74
C LYS A 360 19.65 -8.30 -15.25
N GLN A 361 20.63 -8.14 -14.36
CA GLN A 361 22.06 -8.29 -14.65
C GLN A 361 22.55 -9.73 -14.47
N GLY A 362 21.68 -10.69 -14.10
CA GLY A 362 22.03 -12.10 -14.01
C GLY A 362 22.45 -12.68 -15.38
N ARG A 363 23.19 -13.78 -15.34
CA ARG A 363 23.60 -14.52 -16.55
C ARG A 363 22.35 -14.85 -17.40
N PRO A 364 22.45 -14.81 -18.73
CA PRO A 364 21.38 -15.30 -19.60
C PRO A 364 21.11 -16.79 -19.35
N LEU A 365 19.94 -17.24 -19.72
CA LEU A 365 19.63 -18.67 -19.60
C LEU A 365 20.59 -19.50 -20.46
N PRO A 366 21.06 -20.64 -19.94
CA PRO A 366 21.87 -21.56 -20.73
C PRO A 366 21.00 -22.14 -21.87
N GLU A 367 21.57 -22.19 -23.07
CA GLU A 367 20.93 -22.84 -24.20
C GLU A 367 20.88 -24.36 -24.02
N GLY A 368 19.83 -25.00 -24.52
CA GLY A 368 19.72 -26.45 -24.57
C GLY A 368 18.70 -27.06 -23.62
N LYS A 369 19.04 -28.19 -23.02
CA LYS A 369 18.13 -28.99 -22.18
C LYS A 369 17.81 -28.25 -20.87
N CYS A 370 16.52 -28.13 -20.50
CA CYS A 370 16.11 -27.60 -19.20
C CYS A 370 16.10 -28.73 -18.16
N GLU A 371 17.20 -28.83 -17.40
CA GLU A 371 17.37 -29.81 -16.34
C GLU A 371 17.53 -29.04 -15.00
N ILE A 372 16.67 -29.36 -14.03
CA ILE A 372 16.72 -28.71 -12.71
C ILE A 372 17.23 -29.71 -11.68
N GLU A 373 18.24 -29.32 -10.91
CA GLU A 373 18.85 -30.15 -9.88
C GLU A 373 18.75 -29.43 -8.52
N PHE A 374 18.24 -30.13 -7.53
CA PHE A 374 18.22 -29.73 -6.12
C PHE A 374 19.41 -30.41 -5.43
N ARG A 375 20.24 -29.65 -4.71
CA ARG A 375 21.39 -30.15 -3.94
C ARG A 375 21.26 -29.74 -2.49
N ASN A 376 20.92 -30.70 -1.63
CA ASN A 376 20.79 -30.52 -0.18
C ASN A 376 19.93 -29.30 0.21
N VAL A 377 18.82 -29.09 -0.51
CA VAL A 377 17.98 -27.92 -0.37
C VAL A 377 17.13 -28.01 0.90
N SER A 378 17.26 -26.99 1.75
CA SER A 378 16.38 -26.75 2.90
C SER A 378 15.70 -25.39 2.78
N TYR A 379 14.49 -25.27 3.31
CA TYR A 379 13.76 -24.01 3.34
C TYR A 379 12.95 -23.87 4.63
N THR A 380 13.10 -22.70 5.26
CA THR A 380 12.38 -22.32 6.47
C THR A 380 11.63 -21.01 6.22
N TYR A 381 10.30 -21.00 6.43
CA TYR A 381 9.50 -19.78 6.34
C TYR A 381 9.95 -18.74 7.38
N SER A 382 9.85 -17.48 7.04
CA SER A 382 10.15 -16.38 7.96
C SER A 382 9.31 -16.51 9.25
N GLY A 383 9.97 -16.56 10.41
CA GLY A 383 9.33 -16.73 11.71
C GLY A 383 9.00 -18.18 12.10
N ALA A 384 9.29 -19.18 11.26
CA ALA A 384 9.15 -20.59 11.64
C ALA A 384 10.42 -21.11 12.34
N GLU A 385 10.24 -21.95 13.35
CA GLU A 385 11.37 -22.57 14.08
C GLU A 385 11.96 -23.79 13.36
N LYS A 386 11.18 -24.43 12.50
CA LYS A 386 11.58 -25.69 11.83
C LYS A 386 11.50 -25.55 10.31
N PRO A 387 12.43 -26.14 9.57
CA PRO A 387 12.39 -26.15 8.11
C PRO A 387 11.17 -26.94 7.61
N THR A 388 10.49 -26.37 6.62
CA THR A 388 9.37 -27.03 5.91
C THR A 388 9.88 -28.01 4.86
N VAL A 389 11.02 -27.72 4.25
CA VAL A 389 11.75 -28.57 3.32
C VAL A 389 13.14 -28.78 3.91
N LYS A 390 13.61 -30.03 4.00
CA LYS A 390 14.83 -30.37 4.72
C LYS A 390 15.71 -31.33 3.91
N ASN A 391 16.89 -30.84 3.54
CA ASN A 391 17.93 -31.62 2.86
C ASN A 391 17.41 -32.42 1.66
N ILE A 392 16.63 -31.77 0.78
CA ILE A 392 16.09 -32.40 -0.42
C ILE A 392 17.12 -32.35 -1.55
N SER A 393 17.40 -33.53 -2.13
CA SER A 393 18.27 -33.67 -3.31
C SER A 393 17.58 -34.56 -4.35
N PHE A 394 17.33 -34.02 -5.53
CA PHE A 394 16.82 -34.76 -6.70
C PHE A 394 17.08 -33.96 -7.95
N LYS A 395 16.84 -34.59 -9.11
CA LYS A 395 17.06 -33.99 -10.41
C LYS A 395 15.84 -34.23 -11.29
N LEU A 396 15.29 -33.18 -11.88
CA LEU A 396 14.25 -33.23 -12.92
C LEU A 396 14.93 -33.25 -14.27
N ARG A 397 14.82 -34.38 -15.00
CA ARG A 397 15.43 -34.58 -16.31
C ARG A 397 14.55 -33.99 -17.41
N LYS A 398 15.15 -33.68 -18.55
CA LYS A 398 14.38 -33.21 -19.72
C LYS A 398 13.36 -34.29 -20.17
N GLY A 399 12.12 -33.87 -20.35
CA GLY A 399 11.01 -34.74 -20.78
C GLY A 399 10.50 -35.70 -19.71
N GLU A 400 10.97 -35.59 -18.47
CA GLU A 400 10.54 -36.41 -17.35
C GLU A 400 9.21 -35.93 -16.76
N LYS A 401 8.29 -36.86 -16.52
CA LYS A 401 7.05 -36.65 -15.75
C LYS A 401 7.27 -37.12 -14.33
N LEU A 402 7.46 -36.18 -13.41
CA LEU A 402 7.72 -36.42 -11.99
C LEU A 402 6.44 -36.20 -11.17
N ALA A 403 6.04 -37.16 -10.37
CA ALA A 403 5.00 -36.96 -9.35
C ALA A 403 5.63 -36.65 -8.00
N VAL A 404 5.11 -35.65 -7.29
CA VAL A 404 5.47 -35.35 -5.91
C VAL A 404 4.24 -35.58 -5.03
N VAL A 405 4.31 -36.56 -4.16
CA VAL A 405 3.21 -36.99 -3.30
C VAL A 405 3.56 -36.88 -1.83
N GLY A 406 2.56 -36.84 -0.97
CA GLY A 406 2.75 -36.76 0.48
C GLY A 406 1.52 -36.17 1.17
N LEU A 407 1.50 -36.24 2.50
CA LEU A 407 0.40 -35.69 3.30
C LEU A 407 0.36 -34.16 3.21
N ASN A 408 -0.77 -33.56 3.64
CA ASN A 408 -0.89 -32.12 3.73
C ASN A 408 0.16 -31.56 4.69
N GLY A 409 0.79 -30.44 4.32
CA GLY A 409 1.88 -29.85 5.11
C GLY A 409 3.26 -30.49 4.92
N ALA A 410 3.42 -31.51 4.09
CA ALA A 410 4.71 -32.17 3.86
C ALA A 410 5.75 -31.32 3.10
N GLY A 411 5.38 -30.12 2.58
CA GLY A 411 6.29 -29.23 1.85
C GLY A 411 6.18 -29.28 0.32
N LYS A 412 5.17 -29.94 -0.24
CA LYS A 412 4.99 -30.13 -1.70
C LYS A 412 4.89 -28.80 -2.47
N THR A 413 3.96 -27.93 -2.09
CA THR A 413 3.78 -26.60 -2.69
C THR A 413 5.04 -25.73 -2.52
N THR A 414 5.71 -25.83 -1.37
CA THR A 414 6.98 -25.14 -1.11
C THR A 414 8.07 -25.58 -2.09
N LEU A 415 8.11 -26.88 -2.41
CA LEU A 415 9.06 -27.42 -3.39
C LEU A 415 8.85 -26.83 -4.79
N ILE A 416 7.59 -26.69 -5.25
CA ILE A 416 7.29 -26.04 -6.53
C ILE A 416 7.68 -24.55 -6.49
N LYS A 417 7.37 -23.83 -5.42
CA LYS A 417 7.74 -22.43 -5.27
C LYS A 417 9.26 -22.23 -5.29
N LEU A 418 10.03 -23.12 -4.69
CA LEU A 418 11.48 -23.18 -4.79
C LEU A 418 11.96 -23.49 -6.21
N MET A 419 11.35 -24.49 -6.87
CA MET A 419 11.72 -24.91 -8.22
C MET A 419 11.54 -23.78 -9.24
N CYS A 420 10.45 -23.03 -9.17
CA CYS A 420 10.23 -21.90 -10.07
C CYS A 420 10.91 -20.60 -9.61
N GLY A 421 11.68 -20.66 -8.50
CA GLY A 421 12.46 -19.52 -8.00
C GLY A 421 11.60 -18.41 -7.39
N LEU A 422 10.38 -18.69 -6.96
CA LEU A 422 9.58 -17.77 -6.14
C LEU A 422 10.13 -17.64 -4.73
N TYR A 423 10.74 -18.73 -4.21
CA TYR A 423 11.48 -18.77 -2.97
C TYR A 423 12.96 -19.05 -3.23
N GLU A 424 13.80 -18.61 -2.30
CA GLU A 424 15.23 -18.92 -2.29
C GLU A 424 15.52 -19.94 -1.18
N PRO A 425 16.32 -20.99 -1.43
CA PRO A 425 16.63 -21.96 -0.40
C PRO A 425 17.40 -21.30 0.76
N THR A 426 17.08 -21.70 2.00
CA THR A 426 17.84 -21.26 3.19
C THR A 426 19.18 -21.96 3.30
N GLU A 427 19.26 -23.21 2.79
CA GLU A 427 20.50 -23.99 2.70
C GLU A 427 20.47 -24.82 1.42
N GLY A 428 21.66 -25.15 0.91
CA GLY A 428 21.80 -25.85 -0.37
C GLY A 428 21.60 -24.94 -1.58
N GLU A 429 21.49 -25.54 -2.75
CA GLU A 429 21.37 -24.80 -4.02
C GLU A 429 20.46 -25.50 -5.02
N ILE A 430 19.84 -24.69 -5.89
CA ILE A 430 19.05 -25.17 -7.02
C ILE A 430 19.79 -24.76 -8.29
N LEU A 431 19.98 -25.69 -9.21
CA LEU A 431 20.75 -25.49 -10.41
C LEU A 431 19.88 -25.70 -11.66
N LEU A 432 20.06 -24.86 -12.67
CA LEU A 432 19.56 -25.08 -14.04
C LEU A 432 20.75 -25.44 -14.92
N ASN A 433 20.78 -26.65 -15.46
CA ASN A 433 21.89 -27.15 -16.29
C ASN A 433 23.27 -26.97 -15.60
N GLY A 434 23.36 -27.15 -14.29
CA GLY A 434 24.57 -26.99 -13.49
C GLY A 434 24.90 -25.54 -13.07
N ILE A 435 24.10 -24.54 -13.43
CA ILE A 435 24.28 -23.13 -13.02
C ILE A 435 23.30 -22.79 -11.91
N PRO A 436 23.73 -22.21 -10.78
CA PRO A 436 22.84 -21.79 -9.71
C PRO A 436 21.79 -20.78 -10.19
N ILE A 437 20.51 -21.01 -9.85
CA ILE A 437 19.41 -20.15 -10.33
C ILE A 437 19.45 -18.73 -9.79
N ASN A 438 20.14 -18.47 -8.70
CA ASN A 438 20.37 -17.14 -8.15
C ASN A 438 21.35 -16.29 -9.00
N GLU A 439 22.19 -16.91 -9.84
CA GLU A 439 23.07 -16.22 -10.78
C GLU A 439 22.38 -15.88 -12.11
N LEU A 440 21.23 -16.49 -12.38
CA LEU A 440 20.49 -16.30 -13.63
C LEU A 440 19.58 -15.07 -13.59
N ASN A 441 19.27 -14.52 -14.77
CA ASN A 441 18.24 -13.51 -14.90
C ASN A 441 16.87 -14.09 -14.47
N ARG A 442 16.34 -13.61 -13.33
CA ARG A 442 15.12 -14.17 -12.73
C ARG A 442 13.89 -14.06 -13.62
N LEU A 443 13.75 -12.97 -14.37
CA LEU A 443 12.61 -12.75 -15.26
C LEU A 443 12.65 -13.72 -16.46
N GLU A 444 13.85 -14.00 -16.98
CA GLU A 444 14.03 -15.02 -18.02
C GLU A 444 13.77 -16.41 -17.46
N TYR A 445 14.24 -16.70 -16.23
CA TYR A 445 14.00 -17.98 -15.56
C TYR A 445 12.51 -18.30 -15.42
N TYR A 446 11.67 -17.30 -15.08
CA TYR A 446 10.21 -17.49 -15.00
C TYR A 446 9.56 -17.87 -16.32
N LYS A 447 10.19 -17.57 -17.46
CA LYS A 447 9.66 -17.97 -18.79
C LYS A 447 9.74 -19.48 -19.03
N LEU A 448 10.59 -20.19 -18.26
CA LEU A 448 10.73 -21.65 -18.37
C LEU A 448 9.55 -22.44 -17.82
N PHE A 449 8.63 -21.82 -17.09
CA PHE A 449 7.58 -22.51 -16.36
C PHE A 449 6.19 -22.14 -16.86
N SER A 450 5.34 -23.12 -17.17
CA SER A 450 3.88 -23.01 -17.22
C SER A 450 3.34 -23.61 -15.93
N THR A 451 2.60 -22.81 -15.13
CA THR A 451 2.18 -23.23 -13.79
C THR A 451 0.67 -23.17 -13.62
N VAL A 452 0.11 -24.19 -12.96
CA VAL A 452 -1.24 -24.17 -12.41
C VAL A 452 -1.10 -24.40 -10.92
N PHE A 453 -1.27 -23.34 -10.12
CA PHE A 453 -1.23 -23.40 -8.66
C PHE A 453 -2.61 -23.76 -8.09
N GLN A 454 -2.64 -24.27 -6.87
CA GLN A 454 -3.85 -24.57 -6.12
C GLN A 454 -4.74 -23.33 -5.95
N ASP A 455 -4.13 -22.20 -5.60
CA ASP A 455 -4.80 -20.91 -5.51
C ASP A 455 -4.74 -20.20 -6.86
N ILE A 456 -5.85 -20.21 -7.58
CA ILE A 456 -5.94 -19.64 -8.93
C ILE A 456 -6.25 -18.14 -8.81
N GLY A 457 -5.27 -17.30 -9.10
CA GLY A 457 -5.44 -15.86 -9.20
C GLY A 457 -6.04 -15.47 -10.56
N VAL A 458 -7.20 -14.79 -10.52
CA VAL A 458 -7.86 -14.19 -11.69
C VAL A 458 -7.77 -12.68 -11.61
N LEU A 459 -7.45 -12.04 -12.71
CA LEU A 459 -7.38 -10.59 -12.83
C LEU A 459 -8.72 -10.03 -13.29
N PRO A 460 -9.09 -8.79 -12.86
CA PRO A 460 -10.30 -8.10 -13.30
C PRO A 460 -10.13 -7.55 -14.74
N VAL A 461 -9.88 -8.43 -15.68
CA VAL A 461 -9.72 -8.15 -17.12
C VAL A 461 -10.52 -9.20 -17.91
N THR A 462 -10.50 -9.15 -19.22
CA THR A 462 -11.23 -10.10 -20.07
C THR A 462 -10.69 -11.53 -19.93
N ILE A 463 -11.49 -12.53 -20.31
CA ILE A 463 -11.07 -13.94 -20.34
C ILE A 463 -9.86 -14.12 -21.26
N ALA A 464 -9.89 -13.49 -22.46
CA ALA A 464 -8.78 -13.56 -23.39
C ALA A 464 -7.48 -12.97 -22.82
N GLU A 465 -7.56 -11.84 -22.13
CA GLU A 465 -6.40 -11.21 -21.45
C GLU A 465 -5.91 -12.04 -20.26
N ASN A 466 -6.81 -12.69 -19.51
CA ASN A 466 -6.42 -13.61 -18.45
C ASN A 466 -5.64 -14.81 -18.98
N ILE A 467 -6.01 -15.34 -20.15
CA ILE A 467 -5.33 -16.48 -20.80
C ILE A 467 -3.99 -16.04 -21.40
N SER A 468 -3.98 -14.95 -22.16
CA SER A 468 -2.77 -14.50 -22.87
C SER A 468 -1.73 -13.83 -21.96
N GLY A 469 -2.20 -13.19 -20.87
CA GLY A 469 -1.39 -12.31 -20.03
C GLY A 469 -0.95 -11.03 -20.76
N ARG A 470 -1.64 -10.64 -21.84
CA ARG A 470 -1.38 -9.47 -22.68
C ARG A 470 -2.65 -8.66 -22.88
N LYS A 471 -2.52 -7.43 -23.35
CA LYS A 471 -3.67 -6.62 -23.78
C LYS A 471 -4.37 -7.29 -24.94
N ILE A 472 -5.65 -7.03 -25.10
CA ILE A 472 -6.46 -7.66 -26.14
C ILE A 472 -5.90 -7.39 -27.56
N GLU A 473 -5.35 -6.18 -27.81
CA GLU A 473 -4.76 -5.78 -29.09
C GLU A 473 -3.48 -6.56 -29.43
N GLU A 474 -2.80 -7.10 -28.42
CA GLU A 474 -1.55 -7.88 -28.54
C GLU A 474 -1.80 -9.38 -28.44
N THR A 475 -3.07 -9.79 -28.28
CA THR A 475 -3.46 -11.18 -28.01
C THR A 475 -3.76 -11.92 -29.32
N ASP A 476 -3.12 -13.07 -29.51
CA ASP A 476 -3.49 -14.01 -30.57
C ASP A 476 -4.77 -14.76 -30.17
N LEU A 477 -5.92 -14.28 -30.64
CA LEU A 477 -7.24 -14.84 -30.33
C LEU A 477 -7.41 -16.26 -30.86
N GLN A 478 -6.82 -16.59 -32.01
CA GLN A 478 -6.93 -17.95 -32.56
C GLN A 478 -6.25 -18.96 -31.62
N ARG A 479 -5.07 -18.62 -31.15
CA ARG A 479 -4.36 -19.41 -30.14
C ARG A 479 -5.12 -19.47 -28.80
N VAL A 480 -5.79 -18.39 -28.38
CA VAL A 480 -6.67 -18.41 -27.21
C VAL A 480 -7.79 -19.42 -27.38
N TYR A 481 -8.48 -19.44 -28.53
CA TYR A 481 -9.55 -20.41 -28.81
C TYR A 481 -9.04 -21.85 -28.81
N GLU A 482 -7.88 -22.13 -29.40
CA GLU A 482 -7.26 -23.44 -29.35
C GLU A 482 -6.96 -23.88 -27.91
N CYS A 483 -6.40 -22.99 -27.11
CA CYS A 483 -6.10 -23.26 -25.70
C CYS A 483 -7.38 -23.51 -24.90
N MET A 484 -8.45 -22.72 -25.13
CA MET A 484 -9.75 -22.93 -24.49
C MET A 484 -10.38 -24.28 -24.88
N LYS A 485 -10.27 -24.70 -26.14
CA LYS A 485 -10.75 -26.03 -26.61
C LYS A 485 -9.98 -27.14 -25.91
N LYS A 486 -8.65 -27.08 -25.89
CA LYS A 486 -7.78 -28.05 -25.23
C LYS A 486 -8.01 -28.15 -23.72
N SER A 487 -8.33 -27.05 -23.05
CA SER A 487 -8.63 -27.01 -21.63
C SER A 487 -10.09 -27.33 -21.27
N GLY A 488 -10.97 -27.43 -22.26
CA GLY A 488 -12.39 -27.74 -22.06
C GLY A 488 -13.22 -26.59 -21.47
N ILE A 489 -12.78 -25.34 -21.63
CA ILE A 489 -13.57 -24.15 -21.18
C ILE A 489 -14.28 -23.47 -22.36
N TYR A 490 -13.99 -23.82 -23.60
CA TYR A 490 -14.44 -23.15 -24.80
C TYR A 490 -15.96 -22.95 -24.87
N GLU A 491 -16.74 -24.02 -24.71
CA GLU A 491 -18.21 -23.98 -24.79
C GLU A 491 -18.81 -23.04 -23.74
N LYS A 492 -18.26 -23.08 -22.54
CA LYS A 492 -18.70 -22.18 -21.45
C LYS A 492 -18.43 -20.72 -21.81
N VAL A 493 -17.25 -20.40 -22.31
CA VAL A 493 -16.89 -19.02 -22.68
C VAL A 493 -17.74 -18.54 -23.86
N MET A 494 -17.95 -19.36 -24.86
CA MET A 494 -18.78 -19.01 -26.02
C MET A 494 -20.26 -18.85 -25.69
N SER A 495 -20.75 -19.40 -24.59
CA SER A 495 -22.11 -19.21 -24.09
C SER A 495 -22.31 -17.86 -23.35
N LEU A 496 -21.25 -17.13 -23.05
CA LEU A 496 -21.32 -15.81 -22.40
C LEU A 496 -21.66 -14.73 -23.44
N PRO A 497 -22.37 -13.64 -23.04
CA PRO A 497 -22.76 -12.56 -23.94
C PRO A 497 -21.59 -11.94 -24.71
N GLU A 498 -20.50 -11.62 -24.01
CA GLU A 498 -19.29 -11.00 -24.59
C GLU A 498 -18.21 -12.04 -24.92
N LYS A 499 -18.51 -13.34 -24.81
CA LYS A 499 -17.59 -14.45 -25.10
C LYS A 499 -16.22 -14.25 -24.43
N GLU A 500 -15.12 -14.32 -25.20
CA GLU A 500 -13.74 -14.12 -24.73
C GLU A 500 -13.47 -12.72 -24.19
N ASN A 501 -14.29 -11.73 -24.55
CA ASN A 501 -14.20 -10.36 -24.06
C ASN A 501 -14.94 -10.15 -22.73
N THR A 502 -15.65 -11.18 -22.23
CA THR A 502 -16.31 -11.11 -20.92
C THR A 502 -15.29 -10.86 -19.83
N ARG A 503 -15.52 -9.82 -19.02
CA ARG A 503 -14.68 -9.50 -17.85
C ARG A 503 -14.95 -10.47 -16.71
N LEU A 504 -13.92 -10.70 -15.91
CA LEU A 504 -13.99 -11.48 -14.67
C LEU A 504 -13.98 -10.56 -13.45
N CYS A 505 -14.38 -11.06 -12.28
CA CYS A 505 -14.46 -10.36 -11.00
C CYS A 505 -15.62 -9.36 -10.88
N LYS A 506 -16.82 -9.87 -10.57
CA LYS A 506 -18.03 -9.07 -10.25
C LYS A 506 -17.86 -8.06 -9.13
N THR A 507 -16.91 -8.26 -8.25
CA THR A 507 -16.56 -7.30 -7.20
C THR A 507 -15.96 -6.00 -7.72
N VAL A 508 -15.50 -5.98 -8.98
CA VAL A 508 -14.88 -4.81 -9.63
C VAL A 508 -15.78 -4.22 -10.71
N TYR A 509 -16.47 -5.06 -11.47
CA TYR A 509 -17.32 -4.63 -12.59
C TYR A 509 -18.70 -5.30 -12.50
N ASP A 510 -19.76 -4.52 -12.67
CA ASP A 510 -21.15 -5.00 -12.63
C ASP A 510 -21.48 -5.95 -13.80
N ASP A 511 -20.85 -5.74 -14.96
CA ASP A 511 -20.99 -6.53 -16.19
C ASP A 511 -20.10 -7.79 -16.22
N ALA A 512 -19.24 -7.98 -15.20
CA ALA A 512 -18.35 -9.13 -15.12
C ALA A 512 -19.08 -10.43 -14.78
N THR A 513 -18.43 -11.56 -15.04
CA THR A 513 -18.93 -12.89 -14.64
C THR A 513 -18.00 -13.52 -13.60
N GLU A 514 -18.55 -14.48 -12.86
CA GLU A 514 -17.77 -15.37 -12.00
C GLU A 514 -17.81 -16.79 -12.55
N LEU A 515 -16.65 -17.43 -12.55
CA LEU A 515 -16.51 -18.83 -12.94
C LEU A 515 -16.58 -19.73 -11.71
N SER A 516 -17.17 -20.93 -11.88
CA SER A 516 -17.10 -21.96 -10.84
C SER A 516 -15.66 -22.44 -10.62
N GLY A 517 -15.37 -23.09 -9.47
CA GLY A 517 -14.04 -23.61 -9.16
C GLY A 517 -13.44 -24.50 -10.27
N GLY A 518 -14.24 -25.39 -10.84
CA GLY A 518 -13.80 -26.22 -11.96
C GLY A 518 -13.57 -25.44 -13.27
N GLN A 519 -14.39 -24.41 -13.53
CA GLN A 519 -14.17 -23.53 -14.69
C GLN A 519 -12.92 -22.66 -14.51
N MET A 520 -12.63 -22.24 -13.30
CA MET A 520 -11.39 -21.53 -12.95
C MET A 520 -10.15 -22.40 -13.18
N GLN A 521 -10.21 -23.70 -12.84
CA GLN A 521 -9.13 -24.64 -13.12
C GLN A 521 -8.92 -24.83 -14.62
N LYS A 522 -9.99 -24.96 -15.41
CA LYS A 522 -9.93 -25.01 -16.88
C LYS A 522 -9.35 -23.72 -17.48
N LEU A 523 -9.68 -22.56 -16.91
CA LEU A 523 -9.10 -21.28 -17.32
C LEU A 523 -7.59 -21.22 -17.02
N ALA A 524 -7.17 -21.66 -15.83
CA ALA A 524 -5.75 -21.72 -15.46
C ALA A 524 -4.95 -22.68 -16.35
N LEU A 525 -5.56 -23.80 -16.75
CA LEU A 525 -4.98 -24.69 -17.75
C LEU A 525 -4.83 -23.99 -19.11
N ALA A 526 -5.88 -23.29 -19.60
CA ALA A 526 -5.79 -22.55 -20.87
C ALA A 526 -4.65 -21.52 -20.83
N LYS A 527 -4.46 -20.82 -19.71
CA LYS A 527 -3.34 -19.89 -19.49
C LYS A 527 -1.97 -20.60 -19.55
N ALA A 528 -1.84 -21.78 -18.93
CA ALA A 528 -0.61 -22.57 -18.97
C ALA A 528 -0.31 -23.09 -20.38
N LEU A 529 -1.34 -23.52 -21.13
CA LEU A 529 -1.25 -23.91 -22.53
C LEU A 529 -0.83 -22.77 -23.45
N TYR A 530 -1.38 -21.57 -23.24
CA TYR A 530 -1.04 -20.39 -24.03
C TYR A 530 0.41 -19.95 -23.81
N LYS A 531 0.92 -20.01 -22.58
CA LYS A 531 2.33 -19.70 -22.26
C LYS A 531 3.30 -20.68 -22.90
N ASP A 532 2.96 -21.95 -22.94
CA ASP A 532 3.67 -23.02 -23.66
C ASP A 532 5.16 -23.17 -23.27
N ALA A 533 5.46 -23.08 -21.98
CA ALA A 533 6.83 -23.19 -21.48
C ALA A 533 7.35 -24.64 -21.48
N PRO A 534 8.70 -24.84 -21.45
CA PRO A 534 9.32 -26.18 -21.49
C PRO A 534 9.09 -27.02 -20.22
N ILE A 535 8.75 -26.40 -19.09
CA ILE A 535 8.51 -27.10 -17.82
C ILE A 535 7.09 -26.78 -17.35
N LEU A 536 6.29 -27.83 -17.11
CA LEU A 536 4.92 -27.73 -16.61
C LEU A 536 4.88 -28.09 -15.12
N LEU A 537 4.36 -27.19 -14.31
CA LEU A 537 4.18 -27.40 -12.85
C LEU A 537 2.70 -27.37 -12.51
N LEU A 538 2.18 -28.42 -11.92
CA LEU A 538 0.79 -28.60 -11.56
C LEU A 538 0.67 -28.89 -10.06
N ASP A 539 0.09 -27.95 -9.30
CA ASP A 539 -0.11 -28.08 -7.86
C ASP A 539 -1.60 -28.32 -7.56
N GLU A 540 -1.95 -29.57 -7.30
CA GLU A 540 -3.33 -30.05 -7.00
C GLU A 540 -4.39 -29.52 -8.01
N PRO A 541 -4.16 -29.70 -9.31
CA PRO A 541 -4.93 -29.01 -10.35
C PRO A 541 -6.38 -29.50 -10.48
N THR A 542 -6.83 -30.45 -9.69
CA THR A 542 -8.15 -31.10 -9.77
C THR A 542 -8.93 -31.06 -8.47
N ALA A 543 -8.50 -30.29 -7.47
CA ALA A 543 -9.09 -30.28 -6.13
C ALA A 543 -10.60 -29.90 -6.10
N ALA A 544 -11.10 -29.17 -7.10
CA ALA A 544 -12.49 -28.72 -7.18
C ALA A 544 -13.33 -29.46 -8.26
N LEU A 545 -12.84 -30.59 -8.79
CA LEU A 545 -13.51 -31.36 -9.86
C LEU A 545 -14.16 -32.63 -9.31
N ASP A 546 -15.26 -33.03 -9.98
CA ASP A 546 -15.81 -34.36 -9.81
C ASP A 546 -14.89 -35.43 -10.44
N PRO A 547 -15.06 -36.73 -10.12
CA PRO A 547 -14.16 -37.78 -10.55
C PRO A 547 -14.07 -37.94 -12.11
N ILE A 548 -15.15 -37.66 -12.83
CA ILE A 548 -15.18 -37.78 -14.30
C ILE A 548 -14.41 -36.61 -14.91
N ALA A 549 -14.72 -35.39 -14.52
CA ALA A 549 -14.01 -34.17 -14.96
C ALA A 549 -12.53 -34.21 -14.57
N GLU A 550 -12.20 -34.83 -13.44
CA GLU A 550 -10.83 -35.03 -13.00
C GLU A 550 -10.07 -35.96 -13.96
N GLN A 551 -10.67 -37.09 -14.32
CA GLN A 551 -10.05 -38.02 -15.26
C GLN A 551 -9.80 -37.39 -16.65
N GLU A 552 -10.76 -36.66 -17.17
CA GLU A 552 -10.63 -35.91 -18.42
C GLU A 552 -9.50 -34.88 -18.35
N MET A 553 -9.40 -34.18 -17.24
CA MET A 553 -8.37 -33.18 -17.00
C MET A 553 -6.97 -33.83 -16.96
N TYR A 554 -6.81 -34.97 -16.23
CA TYR A 554 -5.53 -35.68 -16.20
C TYR A 554 -5.11 -36.20 -17.57
N LEU A 555 -6.05 -36.70 -18.40
CA LEU A 555 -5.76 -37.08 -19.78
C LEU A 555 -5.29 -35.88 -20.59
N SER A 556 -5.91 -34.72 -20.43
CA SER A 556 -5.49 -33.48 -21.08
C SER A 556 -4.10 -33.04 -20.63
N TYR A 557 -3.80 -33.09 -19.33
CA TYR A 557 -2.46 -32.79 -18.78
C TYR A 557 -1.41 -33.79 -19.32
N SER A 558 -1.73 -35.08 -19.38
CA SER A 558 -0.81 -36.08 -19.85
C SER A 558 -0.41 -35.87 -21.31
N LYS A 559 -1.39 -35.52 -22.17
CA LYS A 559 -1.16 -35.18 -23.59
C LYS A 559 -0.31 -33.91 -23.71
N PHE A 560 -0.62 -32.89 -22.91
CA PHE A 560 0.15 -31.65 -22.96
C PHE A 560 1.60 -31.80 -22.45
N ALA A 561 1.82 -32.75 -21.56
CA ALA A 561 3.14 -33.04 -20.99
C ALA A 561 3.97 -34.05 -21.83
N GLU A 562 3.52 -34.50 -22.98
CA GLU A 562 4.21 -35.58 -23.76
C GLU A 562 5.64 -35.16 -24.17
N GLU A 563 5.83 -33.91 -24.57
CA GLU A 563 7.14 -33.41 -25.03
C GLU A 563 7.84 -32.50 -24.00
N LYS A 564 7.27 -32.34 -22.80
CA LYS A 564 7.74 -31.39 -21.76
C LYS A 564 8.20 -32.10 -20.50
N SER A 565 9.10 -31.47 -19.76
CA SER A 565 9.32 -31.85 -18.39
C SER A 565 8.13 -31.40 -17.54
N SER A 566 7.64 -32.24 -16.64
CA SER A 566 6.49 -31.88 -15.82
C SER A 566 6.61 -32.37 -14.38
N VAL A 567 6.10 -31.57 -13.46
CA VAL A 567 5.98 -31.94 -12.04
C VAL A 567 4.52 -31.85 -11.62
N PHE A 568 3.98 -32.95 -11.15
CA PHE A 568 2.62 -33.08 -10.67
C PHE A 568 2.60 -33.24 -9.16
N ILE A 569 2.00 -32.30 -8.46
CA ILE A 569 1.64 -32.49 -7.05
C ILE A 569 0.21 -33.01 -6.99
N SER A 570 0.01 -34.12 -6.33
CA SER A 570 -1.31 -34.65 -6.06
C SER A 570 -1.35 -35.35 -4.70
N HIS A 571 -2.46 -35.17 -4.00
CA HIS A 571 -2.80 -36.01 -2.86
C HIS A 571 -3.64 -37.22 -3.29
N ARG A 572 -4.06 -37.31 -4.58
CA ARG A 572 -4.76 -38.46 -5.17
C ARG A 572 -3.76 -39.33 -5.93
N LEU A 573 -3.39 -40.45 -5.30
CA LEU A 573 -2.31 -41.30 -5.81
C LEU A 573 -2.65 -42.02 -7.12
N ALA A 574 -3.93 -42.15 -7.48
CA ALA A 574 -4.36 -42.73 -8.78
C ALA A 574 -3.77 -41.96 -9.97
N SER A 575 -3.61 -40.63 -9.83
CA SER A 575 -3.05 -39.78 -10.87
C SER A 575 -1.54 -39.93 -11.07
N THR A 576 -0.82 -40.60 -10.18
CA THR A 576 0.64 -40.78 -10.29
C THR A 576 1.06 -41.85 -11.27
N ARG A 577 0.11 -42.71 -11.73
CA ARG A 577 0.40 -43.86 -12.63
C ARG A 577 0.96 -43.47 -13.97
N PHE A 578 0.66 -42.27 -14.48
CA PHE A 578 1.18 -41.80 -15.76
C PHE A 578 2.53 -41.07 -15.65
N CYS A 579 3.08 -40.94 -14.45
CA CYS A 579 4.38 -40.32 -14.22
C CYS A 579 5.51 -41.35 -14.36
N ASN A 580 6.67 -40.89 -14.85
CA ASN A 580 7.85 -41.73 -15.02
C ASN A 580 8.47 -42.09 -13.67
N ARG A 581 8.40 -41.14 -12.72
CA ARG A 581 8.99 -41.29 -11.37
C ARG A 581 8.11 -40.58 -10.35
N ILE A 582 8.11 -41.10 -9.15
CA ILE A 582 7.35 -40.62 -8.00
C ILE A 582 8.32 -40.36 -6.85
N ILE A 583 8.19 -39.20 -6.21
CA ILE A 583 8.87 -38.84 -4.97
C ILE A 583 7.81 -38.69 -3.87
N LEU A 584 7.92 -39.49 -2.82
CA LEU A 584 7.10 -39.34 -1.62
C LEU A 584 7.81 -38.46 -0.62
N ILE A 585 7.20 -37.32 -0.27
CA ILE A 585 7.70 -36.39 0.75
C ILE A 585 7.00 -36.69 2.08
N LYS A 586 7.80 -36.85 3.13
CA LYS A 586 7.34 -36.99 4.51
C LYS A 586 8.23 -36.13 5.42
N ASP A 587 7.59 -35.35 6.30
CA ASP A 587 8.28 -34.48 7.27
C ASP A 587 9.36 -33.59 6.65
N GLY A 588 9.07 -33.06 5.43
CA GLY A 588 9.97 -32.20 4.67
C GLY A 588 11.13 -32.90 3.95
N GLN A 589 11.22 -34.23 3.96
CA GLN A 589 12.29 -35.02 3.35
C GLN A 589 11.74 -36.01 2.31
N ILE A 590 12.58 -36.45 1.38
CA ILE A 590 12.26 -37.54 0.46
C ILE A 590 12.31 -38.85 1.26
N ALA A 591 11.15 -39.49 1.42
CA ALA A 591 11.02 -40.75 2.14
C ALA A 591 11.17 -41.95 1.21
N GLU A 592 10.58 -41.88 -0.01
CA GLU A 592 10.63 -42.94 -1.01
C GLU A 592 10.70 -42.34 -2.39
N GLU A 593 11.41 -42.97 -3.31
CA GLU A 593 11.55 -42.56 -4.70
C GLU A 593 11.59 -43.79 -5.60
N GLY A 594 10.87 -43.76 -6.73
CA GLY A 594 10.85 -44.86 -7.70
C GLY A 594 9.66 -44.75 -8.66
N THR A 595 9.47 -45.73 -9.49
CA THR A 595 8.27 -45.91 -10.34
C THR A 595 7.10 -46.42 -9.48
N HIS A 596 5.87 -46.26 -9.98
CA HIS A 596 4.69 -46.80 -9.28
C HIS A 596 4.85 -48.30 -8.92
N SER A 597 5.30 -49.08 -9.90
CA SER A 597 5.47 -50.56 -9.72
C SER A 597 6.55 -50.92 -8.71
N GLU A 598 7.65 -50.15 -8.63
CA GLU A 598 8.71 -50.36 -7.65
C GLU A 598 8.23 -50.01 -6.26
N LEU A 599 7.59 -48.85 -6.08
CA LEU A 599 7.08 -48.42 -4.78
C LEU A 599 5.98 -49.33 -4.24
N MET A 600 5.11 -49.85 -5.11
CA MET A 600 4.10 -50.83 -4.71
C MET A 600 4.74 -52.16 -4.28
N ARG A 601 5.80 -52.62 -4.95
CA ARG A 601 6.55 -53.84 -4.57
C ARG A 601 7.31 -53.70 -3.25
N MET A 602 7.84 -52.48 -2.98
CA MET A 602 8.52 -52.21 -1.70
C MET A 602 7.58 -52.30 -0.51
N GLY A 603 6.25 -52.20 -0.68
CA GLY A 603 5.28 -52.28 0.41
C GLY A 603 5.43 -51.13 1.43
N GLY A 604 6.12 -50.08 1.08
CA GLY A 604 6.44 -48.92 1.93
C GLY A 604 5.25 -48.02 2.18
N LYS A 605 5.54 -46.78 2.57
CA LYS A 605 4.53 -45.76 2.87
C LYS A 605 3.68 -45.38 1.67
N TYR A 606 4.28 -45.32 0.49
CA TYR A 606 3.56 -45.08 -0.75
C TYR A 606 2.50 -46.16 -1.01
N ALA A 607 2.88 -47.43 -0.93
CA ALA A 607 1.96 -48.55 -1.12
C ALA A 607 0.83 -48.56 -0.08
N GLN A 608 1.13 -48.25 1.19
CA GLN A 608 0.11 -48.11 2.23
C GLN A 608 -0.90 -47.02 1.92
N LEU A 609 -0.44 -45.82 1.53
CA LEU A 609 -1.30 -44.69 1.18
C LEU A 609 -2.13 -44.99 -0.08
N PHE A 610 -1.52 -45.61 -1.10
CA PHE A 610 -2.20 -46.00 -2.31
C PHE A 610 -3.32 -47.00 -2.08
N ASN A 611 -3.05 -48.07 -1.30
CA ASN A 611 -4.05 -49.08 -0.96
C ASN A 611 -5.18 -48.50 -0.12
N MET A 612 -4.88 -47.63 0.81
CA MET A 612 -5.88 -46.95 1.64
C MET A 612 -6.81 -46.07 0.77
N GLN A 613 -6.29 -45.32 -0.18
CA GLN A 613 -7.13 -44.55 -1.09
C GLN A 613 -7.94 -45.42 -2.05
N SER A 614 -7.36 -46.53 -2.54
CA SER A 614 -8.03 -47.45 -3.45
C SER A 614 -9.17 -48.21 -2.79
N SER A 615 -9.09 -48.52 -1.47
CA SER A 615 -10.18 -49.20 -0.75
C SER A 615 -11.44 -48.33 -0.65
N TYR A 616 -11.29 -47.02 -0.41
CA TYR A 616 -12.44 -46.09 -0.38
C TYR A 616 -13.18 -46.06 -1.72
N TYR A 617 -12.47 -46.05 -2.87
CA TYR A 617 -13.10 -46.07 -4.20
C TYR A 617 -13.74 -47.42 -4.57
N ARG A 618 -13.27 -48.55 -4.01
CA ARG A 618 -13.90 -49.87 -4.23
C ARG A 618 -15.18 -50.03 -3.41
N GLU A 619 -15.20 -49.63 -2.16
CA GLU A 619 -16.40 -49.66 -1.32
C GLU A 619 -17.55 -48.79 -1.83
N GLU A 620 -17.25 -47.65 -2.47
CA GLU A 620 -18.27 -46.79 -3.12
C GLU A 620 -18.83 -47.44 -4.39
N SER A 621 -18.01 -48.11 -5.19
CA SER A 621 -18.48 -48.82 -6.39
C SER A 621 -19.30 -50.08 -6.09
N GLU A 622 -19.04 -50.76 -4.97
CA GLU A 622 -19.83 -51.93 -4.52
C GLU A 622 -21.16 -51.48 -3.87
N LYS A 623 -21.23 -50.31 -3.21
CA LYS A 623 -22.46 -49.76 -2.64
C LYS A 623 -23.37 -49.09 -3.70
N GLY A 624 -22.79 -48.58 -4.79
CA GLY A 624 -23.55 -47.95 -5.90
C GLY A 624 -24.11 -48.93 -6.95
N GLY A 625 -23.68 -50.19 -6.91
CA GLY A 625 -24.14 -51.24 -7.83
C GLY A 625 -25.34 -52.08 -7.35
N GLY A 626 -25.91 -51.78 -6.18
CA GLY A 626 -26.95 -52.57 -5.52
C GLY A 626 -28.39 -52.07 -5.62
N GLU A 627 -28.66 -50.98 -6.29
CA GLU A 627 -30.02 -50.43 -6.43
C GLU A 627 -30.40 -50.10 -7.90
N SER A 628 -30.40 -51.14 -8.75
CA SER A 628 -31.05 -51.05 -10.05
C SER A 628 -31.79 -52.35 -10.39
N ASP A 629 -32.55 -52.86 -9.43
CA ASP A 629 -33.64 -53.82 -9.72
C ASP A 629 -34.75 -53.62 -8.66
N LEU A 630 -35.64 -52.66 -8.92
CA LEU A 630 -37.03 -52.69 -8.52
C LEU A 630 -37.82 -51.61 -9.33
#